data_6bf04e2ce8e066010000d1ec48ac4adb
#
_entry.id   6bf04e2ce8e066010000d1ec48ac4adb
#
_cell.length_a   1.000
_cell.length_b   1.000
_cell.length_c   1.000
_cell.angle_alpha   90.00
_cell.angle_beta   90.00
_cell.angle_gamma   90.00
#
_symmetry.space_group_name_H-M   'P 1'
#
loop_
_entity.id
_entity.type
_entity.pdbx_description
1 polymer ?
#
loop_
_entity_poly.entity_id
_entity_poly.type
_entity_poly.pdbx_seq_one_letter_code
_entity_poly.pdbx_strand_id
1 'polypeptide(L)'
;MLVLIAGLPGTGKSTIAMHLARRLRATVLRTDVIRKQLFPEPKYTEEEKELVYRVTFLIAEYLLRAERNVILDGTFYKRSLRERVYQLAKAMKTKLIIVECCAPEAVVKQRMEMRAKKKNIPTDADFEVYKKIRDQFEPLQRPRVIVDTSNPLEENLAEIMRYIRSRTKAARRSGRRG
;
A
#
# COMPACT_ATOMS: atom_id res chain seq x y z
N MET A 1 -10.25 -2.05 10.55
CA MET A 1 -9.29 -0.97 10.18
C MET A 1 -8.78 -1.21 8.77
N LEU A 2 -8.67 -0.15 7.98
CA LEU A 2 -8.08 -0.16 6.64
C LEU A 2 -6.71 0.55 6.66
N VAL A 3 -5.67 -0.07 6.12
CA VAL A 3 -4.34 0.52 5.96
C VAL A 3 -4.05 0.61 4.47
N LEU A 4 -3.72 1.80 3.99
CA LEU A 4 -3.19 2.03 2.66
C LEU A 4 -1.66 2.14 2.75
N ILE A 5 -0.94 1.27 2.06
CA ILE A 5 0.51 1.39 1.86
C ILE A 5 0.75 1.82 0.42
N ALA A 6 1.23 3.04 0.25
CA ALA A 6 1.50 3.66 -1.03
C ALA A 6 3.00 4.00 -1.19
N GLY A 7 3.44 4.21 -2.41
CA GLY A 7 4.83 4.57 -2.73
C GLY A 7 5.26 4.00 -4.08
N LEU A 8 6.38 4.45 -4.60
CA LEU A 8 6.91 4.05 -5.90
C LEU A 8 7.28 2.55 -5.95
N PRO A 9 7.36 1.93 -7.13
CA PRO A 9 7.91 0.60 -7.28
C PRO A 9 9.31 0.49 -6.65
N GLY A 10 9.66 -0.66 -6.06
CA GLY A 10 10.98 -0.85 -5.43
C GLY A 10 11.19 -0.22 -4.04
N THR A 11 10.26 0.61 -3.54
CA THR A 11 10.38 1.27 -2.23
C THR A 11 10.07 0.39 -1.02
N GLY A 12 10.02 -0.93 -1.13
CA GLY A 12 9.87 -1.83 0.02
C GLY A 12 8.47 -1.96 0.62
N LYS A 13 7.42 -1.43 -0.03
CA LYS A 13 6.01 -1.49 0.42
C LYS A 13 5.57 -2.87 0.89
N SER A 14 5.79 -3.88 0.06
CA SER A 14 5.33 -5.25 0.35
C SER A 14 6.04 -5.86 1.55
N THR A 15 7.29 -5.50 1.80
CA THR A 15 8.01 -5.90 3.01
C THR A 15 7.33 -5.28 4.24
N ILE A 16 7.08 -3.97 4.22
CA ILE A 16 6.35 -3.29 5.29
C ILE A 16 4.96 -3.90 5.47
N ALA A 17 4.21 -4.12 4.38
CA ALA A 17 2.86 -4.67 4.41
C ALA A 17 2.81 -6.05 5.10
N MET A 18 3.71 -6.96 4.73
CA MET A 18 3.75 -8.31 5.27
C MET A 18 4.10 -8.36 6.77
N HIS A 19 5.05 -7.55 7.20
CA HIS A 19 5.44 -7.48 8.61
C HIS A 19 4.40 -6.74 9.46
N LEU A 20 3.82 -5.67 8.93
CA LEU A 20 2.74 -4.93 9.60
C LEU A 20 1.48 -5.79 9.74
N ALA A 21 1.17 -6.63 8.74
CA ALA A 21 0.02 -7.52 8.76
C ALA A 21 0.06 -8.49 9.95
N ARG A 22 1.24 -9.05 10.25
CA ARG A 22 1.42 -9.94 11.42
C ARG A 22 1.10 -9.21 12.72
N ARG A 23 1.54 -7.94 12.87
CA ARG A 23 1.32 -7.13 14.08
C ARG A 23 -0.13 -6.69 14.24
N LEU A 24 -0.83 -6.47 13.14
CA LEU A 24 -2.22 -6.00 13.12
C LEU A 24 -3.24 -7.13 12.93
N ARG A 25 -2.81 -8.38 12.75
CA ARG A 25 -3.66 -9.50 12.35
C ARG A 25 -4.53 -9.11 11.14
N ALA A 26 -3.88 -8.55 10.12
CA ALA A 26 -4.54 -8.02 8.94
C ALA A 26 -4.33 -8.92 7.72
N THR A 27 -5.30 -8.90 6.80
CA THR A 27 -5.16 -9.49 5.46
C THR A 27 -4.50 -8.47 4.53
N VAL A 28 -3.47 -8.88 3.79
CA VAL A 28 -2.80 -8.05 2.80
C VAL A 28 -3.38 -8.33 1.42
N LEU A 29 -3.88 -7.30 0.78
CA LEU A 29 -4.31 -7.33 -0.62
C LEU A 29 -3.25 -6.62 -1.46
N ARG A 30 -2.50 -7.40 -2.22
CA ARG A 30 -1.43 -6.94 -3.09
C ARG A 30 -1.92 -6.84 -4.51
N THR A 31 -1.89 -5.64 -5.09
CA THR A 31 -2.38 -5.40 -6.44
C THR A 31 -1.60 -6.15 -7.52
N ASP A 32 -0.29 -6.37 -7.32
CA ASP A 32 0.55 -7.16 -8.23
C ASP A 32 0.18 -8.67 -8.20
N VAL A 33 -0.10 -9.20 -7.03
CA VAL A 33 -0.54 -10.60 -6.87
C VAL A 33 -1.92 -10.80 -7.48
N ILE A 34 -2.88 -9.91 -7.19
CA ILE A 34 -4.23 -9.95 -7.76
C ILE A 34 -4.17 -9.88 -9.28
N ARG A 35 -3.29 -9.01 -9.85
CA ARG A 35 -3.10 -8.93 -11.29
C ARG A 35 -2.70 -10.28 -11.90
N LYS A 36 -1.72 -10.96 -11.31
CA LYS A 36 -1.24 -12.26 -11.80
C LYS A 36 -2.27 -13.37 -11.70
N GLN A 37 -3.17 -13.28 -10.73
CA GLN A 37 -4.28 -14.21 -10.60
C GLN A 37 -5.37 -13.95 -11.66
N LEU A 38 -5.60 -12.69 -12.03
CA LEU A 38 -6.59 -12.32 -13.04
C LEU A 38 -6.06 -12.47 -14.47
N PHE A 39 -4.76 -12.24 -14.67
CA PHE A 39 -4.11 -12.21 -15.98
C PHE A 39 -2.84 -13.05 -15.92
N PRO A 40 -2.83 -14.28 -16.50
CA PRO A 40 -1.63 -15.10 -16.58
C PRO A 40 -0.47 -14.40 -17.31
N GLU A 41 -0.81 -13.62 -18.35
CA GLU A 41 0.12 -12.80 -19.15
C GLU A 41 -0.33 -11.33 -19.12
N PRO A 42 0.06 -10.55 -18.07
CA PRO A 42 -0.37 -9.17 -17.94
C PRO A 42 0.16 -8.27 -19.06
N LYS A 43 -0.71 -7.48 -19.66
CA LYS A 43 -0.38 -6.45 -20.67
C LYS A 43 -0.26 -5.05 -20.11
N TYR A 44 -0.61 -4.87 -18.83
CA TYR A 44 -0.55 -3.60 -18.08
C TYR A 44 -1.36 -2.46 -18.71
N THR A 45 -2.45 -2.79 -19.41
CA THR A 45 -3.38 -1.79 -19.96
C THR A 45 -4.15 -1.07 -18.85
N GLU A 46 -4.82 0.05 -19.21
CA GLU A 46 -5.66 0.78 -18.23
C GLU A 46 -6.89 -0.07 -17.83
N GLU A 47 -7.44 -0.88 -18.75
CA GLU A 47 -8.56 -1.80 -18.47
C GLU A 47 -8.17 -2.88 -17.47
N GLU A 48 -6.99 -3.52 -17.67
CA GLU A 48 -6.45 -4.46 -16.69
C GLU A 48 -6.25 -3.80 -15.33
N LYS A 49 -5.68 -2.59 -15.32
CA LYS A 49 -5.47 -1.83 -14.10
C LYS A 49 -6.79 -1.56 -13.37
N GLU A 50 -7.79 -1.09 -14.10
CA GLU A 50 -9.11 -0.81 -13.53
C GLU A 50 -9.73 -2.08 -12.93
N LEU A 51 -9.65 -3.22 -13.64
CA LEU A 51 -10.18 -4.48 -13.14
C LEU A 51 -9.46 -4.94 -11.86
N VAL A 52 -8.13 -4.86 -11.83
CA VAL A 52 -7.33 -5.19 -10.64
C VAL A 52 -7.76 -4.37 -9.43
N TYR A 53 -7.94 -3.05 -9.60
CA TYR A 53 -8.38 -2.20 -8.50
C TYR A 53 -9.84 -2.49 -8.09
N ARG A 54 -10.73 -2.72 -9.05
CA ARG A 54 -12.14 -3.10 -8.75
C ARG A 54 -12.19 -4.37 -7.91
N VAL A 55 -11.46 -5.41 -8.30
CA VAL A 55 -11.38 -6.68 -7.54
C VAL A 55 -10.74 -6.46 -6.17
N THR A 56 -9.66 -5.68 -6.11
CA THR A 56 -8.99 -5.34 -4.83
C THR A 56 -9.96 -4.67 -3.86
N PHE A 57 -10.72 -3.67 -4.31
CA PHE A 57 -11.68 -2.96 -3.47
C PHE A 57 -12.88 -3.83 -3.08
N LEU A 58 -13.36 -4.69 -3.99
CA LEU A 58 -14.43 -5.65 -3.68
C LEU A 58 -14.01 -6.59 -2.55
N ILE A 59 -12.83 -7.21 -2.66
CA ILE A 59 -12.31 -8.10 -1.61
C ILE A 59 -12.11 -7.32 -0.30
N ALA A 60 -11.55 -6.12 -0.36
CA ALA A 60 -11.35 -5.27 0.82
C ALA A 60 -12.68 -4.96 1.53
N GLU A 61 -13.73 -4.65 0.78
CA GLU A 61 -15.07 -4.39 1.33
C GLU A 61 -15.62 -5.61 2.07
N TYR A 62 -15.60 -6.79 1.46
CA TYR A 62 -16.05 -8.02 2.12
C TYR A 62 -15.28 -8.34 3.41
N LEU A 63 -13.96 -8.17 3.39
CA LEU A 63 -13.14 -8.40 4.58
C LEU A 63 -13.43 -7.37 5.68
N LEU A 64 -13.64 -6.10 5.31
CA LEU A 64 -13.98 -5.05 6.28
C LEU A 64 -15.38 -5.26 6.88
N ARG A 65 -16.37 -5.73 6.08
CA ARG A 65 -17.70 -6.13 6.58
C ARG A 65 -17.61 -7.29 7.58
N ALA A 66 -16.66 -8.21 7.37
CA ALA A 66 -16.34 -9.30 8.30
C ALA A 66 -15.42 -8.85 9.46
N GLU A 67 -15.35 -7.53 9.73
CA GLU A 67 -14.55 -6.90 10.80
C GLU A 67 -13.05 -7.20 10.76
N ARG A 68 -12.53 -7.66 9.62
CA ARG A 68 -11.10 -7.92 9.44
C ARG A 68 -10.31 -6.63 9.21
N ASN A 69 -9.11 -6.58 9.73
CA ASN A 69 -8.15 -5.54 9.34
C ASN A 69 -7.62 -5.85 7.95
N VAL A 70 -7.55 -4.82 7.09
CA VAL A 70 -7.12 -4.95 5.70
C VAL A 70 -5.96 -4.00 5.43
N ILE A 71 -4.95 -4.48 4.74
CA ILE A 71 -3.84 -3.69 4.21
C ILE A 71 -3.92 -3.75 2.69
N LEU A 72 -4.03 -2.59 2.04
CA LEU A 72 -3.90 -2.44 0.60
C LEU A 72 -2.43 -2.13 0.28
N ASP A 73 -1.75 -3.02 -0.43
CA ASP A 73 -0.37 -2.87 -0.90
C ASP A 73 -0.37 -2.65 -2.40
N GLY A 74 0.06 -1.47 -2.81
CA GLY A 74 0.15 -1.09 -4.20
C GLY A 74 0.81 0.28 -4.38
N THR A 75 0.99 0.69 -5.63
CA THR A 75 1.64 1.99 -5.91
C THR A 75 0.73 3.15 -5.55
N PHE A 76 -0.56 3.07 -5.88
CA PHE A 76 -1.57 4.10 -5.62
C PHE A 76 -1.10 5.51 -6.02
N TYR A 77 -0.42 5.62 -7.17
CA TYR A 77 0.24 6.85 -7.62
C TYR A 77 -0.74 7.95 -8.03
N LYS A 78 -1.94 7.59 -8.54
CA LYS A 78 -3.00 8.56 -8.91
C LYS A 78 -3.87 8.91 -7.71
N ARG A 79 -4.22 10.18 -7.57
CA ARG A 79 -5.16 10.67 -6.55
C ARG A 79 -6.52 9.99 -6.64
N SER A 80 -7.02 9.75 -7.86
CA SER A 80 -8.29 9.07 -8.11
C SER A 80 -8.35 7.67 -7.48
N LEU A 81 -7.26 6.90 -7.55
CA LEU A 81 -7.18 5.58 -6.91
C LEU A 81 -7.23 5.68 -5.37
N ARG A 82 -6.55 6.67 -4.81
CA ARG A 82 -6.55 6.91 -3.36
C ARG A 82 -7.89 7.41 -2.87
N GLU A 83 -8.60 8.21 -3.66
CA GLU A 83 -9.94 8.67 -3.32
C GLU A 83 -10.91 7.49 -3.17
N ARG A 84 -10.81 6.46 -4.02
CA ARG A 84 -11.60 5.22 -3.88
C ARG A 84 -11.33 4.52 -2.54
N VAL A 85 -10.06 4.50 -2.06
CA VAL A 85 -9.72 3.98 -0.72
C VAL A 85 -10.39 4.81 0.37
N TYR A 86 -10.42 6.14 0.22
CA TYR A 86 -11.03 7.05 1.18
C TYR A 86 -12.54 6.85 1.25
N GLN A 87 -13.19 6.71 0.09
CA GLN A 87 -14.62 6.41 0.03
C GLN A 87 -14.95 5.05 0.64
N LEU A 88 -14.15 4.02 0.37
CA LEU A 88 -14.31 2.71 0.99
C LEU A 88 -14.21 2.81 2.53
N ALA A 89 -13.19 3.47 3.04
CA ALA A 89 -13.03 3.65 4.49
C ALA A 89 -14.21 4.38 5.12
N LYS A 90 -14.73 5.42 4.43
CA LYS A 90 -15.92 6.18 4.86
C LYS A 90 -17.17 5.31 4.86
N ALA A 91 -17.43 4.59 3.76
CA ALA A 91 -18.60 3.71 3.61
C ALA A 91 -18.62 2.59 4.65
N MET A 92 -17.44 2.01 4.94
CA MET A 92 -17.28 0.97 5.95
C MET A 92 -17.18 1.52 7.39
N LYS A 93 -17.27 2.84 7.56
CA LYS A 93 -17.10 3.52 8.88
C LYS A 93 -15.85 3.02 9.61
N THR A 94 -14.81 2.69 8.86
CA THR A 94 -13.59 2.10 9.40
C THR A 94 -12.46 3.13 9.44
N LYS A 95 -11.56 2.95 10.38
CA LYS A 95 -10.38 3.80 10.51
C LYS A 95 -9.43 3.57 9.34
N LEU A 96 -9.04 4.66 8.68
CA LEU A 96 -8.02 4.67 7.64
C LEU A 96 -6.67 5.13 8.22
N ILE A 97 -5.64 4.34 7.95
CA ILE A 97 -4.23 4.66 8.17
C ILE A 97 -3.54 4.70 6.81
N ILE A 98 -2.74 5.73 6.57
CA ILE A 98 -1.96 5.87 5.34
C ILE A 98 -0.48 5.79 5.72
N VAL A 99 0.24 4.92 5.04
CA VAL A 99 1.68 4.74 5.12
C VAL A 99 2.28 5.03 3.74
N GLU A 100 3.15 6.01 3.65
CA GLU A 100 3.92 6.30 2.45
C GLU A 100 5.31 5.72 2.61
N CYS A 101 5.67 4.77 1.74
CA CYS A 101 7.01 4.18 1.71
C CYS A 101 7.86 4.89 0.68
N CYS A 102 8.98 5.44 1.11
CA CYS A 102 10.01 6.00 0.25
C CYS A 102 11.35 5.26 0.44
N ALA A 103 12.27 5.50 -0.48
CA ALA A 103 13.68 5.12 -0.38
C ALA A 103 14.48 5.99 -1.37
N PRO A 104 15.76 6.24 -1.11
CA PRO A 104 16.66 6.88 -2.07
C PRO A 104 16.69 6.13 -3.41
N GLU A 105 16.74 6.86 -4.51
CA GLU A 105 16.69 6.28 -5.87
C GLU A 105 17.79 5.23 -6.10
N ALA A 106 18.99 5.46 -5.59
CA ALA A 106 20.10 4.52 -5.67
C ALA A 106 19.74 3.17 -5.00
N VAL A 107 19.07 3.21 -3.84
CA VAL A 107 18.62 2.01 -3.11
C VAL A 107 17.53 1.28 -3.91
N VAL A 108 16.59 2.03 -4.50
CA VAL A 108 15.55 1.45 -5.36
C VAL A 108 16.17 0.74 -6.56
N LYS A 109 17.10 1.39 -7.26
CA LYS A 109 17.82 0.84 -8.41
C LYS A 109 18.53 -0.47 -8.04
N GLN A 110 19.33 -0.45 -6.97
CA GLN A 110 20.02 -1.64 -6.47
C GLN A 110 19.06 -2.79 -6.15
N ARG A 111 17.94 -2.49 -5.48
CA ARG A 111 16.92 -3.50 -5.15
C ARG A 111 16.28 -4.11 -6.40
N MET A 112 16.04 -3.30 -7.42
CA MET A 112 15.46 -3.77 -8.70
C MET A 112 16.46 -4.65 -9.47
N GLU A 113 17.72 -4.24 -9.56
CA GLU A 113 18.78 -5.02 -10.17
C GLU A 113 18.98 -6.38 -9.48
N MET A 114 18.99 -6.39 -8.13
CA MET A 114 19.08 -7.64 -7.38
C MET A 114 17.88 -8.57 -7.59
N ARG A 115 16.67 -8.02 -7.77
CA ARG A 115 15.49 -8.82 -8.09
C ARG A 115 15.57 -9.41 -9.50
N ALA A 116 15.99 -8.61 -10.49
CA ALA A 116 16.14 -9.07 -11.88
C ALA A 116 17.10 -10.26 -12.00
N LYS A 117 18.12 -10.34 -11.14
CA LYS A 117 19.06 -11.46 -11.10
C LYS A 117 18.48 -12.75 -10.48
N LYS A 118 17.38 -12.67 -9.75
CA LYS A 118 16.71 -13.83 -9.13
C LYS A 118 15.72 -14.44 -10.15
N LYS A 119 16.10 -15.54 -10.81
CA LYS A 119 15.36 -16.22 -11.88
C LYS A 119 13.89 -16.58 -11.59
N ASN A 120 13.43 -16.52 -10.34
CA ASN A 120 12.11 -17.00 -9.93
C ASN A 120 11.19 -15.91 -9.35
N ILE A 121 11.55 -14.63 -9.44
CA ILE A 121 10.66 -13.54 -9.02
C ILE A 121 10.29 -12.77 -10.28
N PRO A 122 9.06 -12.93 -10.80
CA PRO A 122 8.59 -12.10 -11.89
C PRO A 122 8.57 -10.65 -11.40
N THR A 123 9.52 -9.84 -11.85
CA THR A 123 9.51 -8.40 -11.56
C THR A 123 8.79 -7.69 -12.68
N ASP A 124 7.57 -7.31 -12.44
CA ASP A 124 6.77 -6.54 -13.40
C ASP A 124 7.19 -5.07 -13.47
N ALA A 125 8.15 -4.64 -12.67
CA ALA A 125 8.64 -3.28 -12.65
C ALA A 125 10.17 -3.27 -12.70
N ASP A 126 10.71 -2.90 -13.83
CA ASP A 126 12.10 -2.50 -14.00
C ASP A 126 12.32 -1.03 -13.60
N PHE A 127 13.55 -0.54 -13.71
CA PHE A 127 13.88 0.81 -13.33
C PHE A 127 13.27 1.88 -14.28
N GLU A 128 12.95 1.53 -15.53
CA GLU A 128 12.27 2.43 -16.46
C GLU A 128 10.79 2.61 -16.06
N VAL A 129 10.13 1.54 -15.62
CA VAL A 129 8.78 1.62 -15.03
C VAL A 129 8.78 2.48 -13.77
N TYR A 130 9.81 2.37 -12.93
CA TYR A 130 9.97 3.25 -11.75
C TYR A 130 10.00 4.72 -12.15
N LYS A 131 10.84 5.12 -13.10
CA LYS A 131 10.94 6.52 -13.58
C LYS A 131 9.61 7.02 -14.11
N LYS A 132 8.98 6.24 -15.00
CA LYS A 132 7.68 6.59 -15.59
C LYS A 132 6.60 6.81 -14.53
N ILE A 133 6.55 5.97 -13.51
CA ILE A 133 5.56 6.11 -12.42
C ILE A 133 5.93 7.26 -11.49
N ARG A 134 7.23 7.48 -11.21
CA ARG A 134 7.70 8.62 -10.41
C ARG A 134 7.21 9.94 -11.00
N ASP A 135 7.34 10.12 -12.31
CA ASP A 135 6.98 11.35 -13.01
C ASP A 135 5.44 11.57 -13.03
N GLN A 136 4.66 10.51 -12.83
CA GLN A 136 3.20 10.54 -12.74
C GLN A 136 2.68 10.48 -11.30
N PHE A 137 3.56 10.42 -10.30
CA PHE A 137 3.15 10.24 -8.92
C PHE A 137 2.57 11.54 -8.35
N GLU A 138 1.27 11.57 -8.17
CA GLU A 138 0.59 12.71 -7.55
C GLU A 138 0.82 12.69 -6.03
N PRO A 139 1.27 13.80 -5.41
CA PRO A 139 1.56 13.85 -3.97
C PRO A 139 0.37 13.42 -3.10
N LEU A 140 0.66 12.73 -2.00
CA LEU A 140 -0.34 12.42 -1.00
C LEU A 140 -0.62 13.66 -0.14
N GLN A 141 -1.89 14.05 -0.03
CA GLN A 141 -2.29 15.28 0.68
C GLN A 141 -2.85 15.00 2.08
N ARG A 142 -3.31 13.76 2.36
CA ARG A 142 -3.90 13.42 3.66
C ARG A 142 -2.84 13.12 4.73
N PRO A 143 -3.17 13.28 6.02
CA PRO A 143 -2.29 12.91 7.11
C PRO A 143 -1.85 11.43 6.99
N ARG A 144 -0.54 11.22 7.06
CA ARG A 144 0.09 9.92 6.87
C ARG A 144 1.38 9.82 7.69
N VAL A 145 1.87 8.62 7.85
CA VAL A 145 3.25 8.37 8.25
C VAL A 145 4.09 8.12 7.01
N ILE A 146 5.25 8.73 6.92
CA ILE A 146 6.23 8.54 5.84
C ILE A 146 7.38 7.73 6.44
N VAL A 147 7.74 6.62 5.79
CA VAL A 147 8.85 5.78 6.24
C VAL A 147 9.88 5.62 5.13
N ASP A 148 11.13 5.91 5.46
CA ASP A 148 12.26 5.60 4.60
C ASP A 148 12.67 4.14 4.81
N THR A 149 12.40 3.31 3.82
CA THR A 149 12.67 1.88 3.91
C THR A 149 14.14 1.50 3.70
N SER A 150 15.04 2.47 3.53
CA SER A 150 16.48 2.26 3.65
C SER A 150 16.92 2.09 5.10
N ASN A 151 16.13 2.61 6.04
CA ASN A 151 16.30 2.39 7.48
C ASN A 151 15.94 0.96 7.89
N PRO A 152 16.40 0.50 9.07
CA PRO A 152 16.04 -0.82 9.60
C PRO A 152 14.53 -1.05 9.65
N LEU A 153 14.11 -2.25 9.26
CA LEU A 153 12.69 -2.62 9.18
C LEU A 153 11.97 -2.40 10.52
N GLU A 154 12.60 -2.76 11.63
CA GLU A 154 11.98 -2.66 12.97
C GLU A 154 11.73 -1.20 13.39
N GLU A 155 12.61 -0.28 13.01
CA GLU A 155 12.44 1.16 13.25
C GLU A 155 11.22 1.70 12.48
N ASN A 156 11.14 1.38 11.20
CA ASN A 156 10.01 1.74 10.35
C ASN A 156 8.68 1.19 10.90
N LEU A 157 8.66 -0.06 11.32
CA LEU A 157 7.48 -0.68 11.91
C LEU A 157 7.11 -0.07 13.27
N ALA A 158 8.09 0.29 14.09
CA ALA A 158 7.86 0.96 15.36
C ALA A 158 7.24 2.36 15.14
N GLU A 159 7.70 3.11 14.14
CA GLU A 159 7.16 4.40 13.76
C GLU A 159 5.70 4.29 13.28
N ILE A 160 5.42 3.35 12.37
CA ILE A 160 4.06 3.09 11.89
C ILE A 160 3.14 2.73 13.07
N MET A 161 3.58 1.87 13.98
CA MET A 161 2.78 1.46 15.13
C MET A 161 2.53 2.60 16.13
N ARG A 162 3.50 3.52 16.31
CA ARG A 162 3.29 4.76 17.08
C ARG A 162 2.22 5.63 16.44
N TYR A 163 2.30 5.83 15.13
CA TYR A 163 1.32 6.60 14.37
C TYR A 163 -0.09 5.99 14.48
N ILE A 164 -0.23 4.68 14.31
CA ILE A 164 -1.53 3.99 14.47
C ILE A 164 -2.11 4.23 15.85
N ARG A 165 -1.30 4.09 16.90
CA ARG A 165 -1.74 4.31 18.31
C ARG A 165 -2.18 5.74 18.56
N SER A 166 -1.44 6.74 18.09
CA SER A 166 -1.80 8.15 18.26
C SER A 166 -3.14 8.47 17.60
N ARG A 167 -3.36 7.97 16.39
CA ARG A 167 -4.62 8.15 15.64
C ARG A 167 -5.79 7.41 16.31
N THR A 168 -5.53 6.32 17.05
CA THR A 168 -6.57 5.58 17.77
C THR A 168 -6.99 6.30 19.05
N LYS A 169 -6.05 6.90 19.77
CA LYS A 169 -6.35 7.70 20.98
C LYS A 169 -7.14 8.98 20.64
N ALA A 170 -6.78 9.66 19.56
CA ALA A 170 -7.49 10.88 19.12
C ALA A 170 -8.96 10.61 18.78
N ALA A 171 -9.27 9.51 18.07
CA ALA A 171 -10.65 9.16 17.73
C ALA A 171 -11.52 8.82 18.97
N ARG A 172 -10.93 8.21 20.00
CA ARG A 172 -11.65 7.92 21.26
C ARG A 172 -11.97 9.18 22.08
N ARG A 173 -11.14 10.24 21.97
CA ARG A 173 -11.37 11.50 22.68
C ARG A 173 -12.46 12.35 22.00
N SER A 174 -12.56 12.35 20.68
CA SER A 174 -13.61 13.07 19.95
C SER A 174 -15.00 12.43 20.09
N GLY A 175 -15.07 11.09 20.19
CA GLY A 175 -16.34 10.37 20.37
C GLY A 175 -16.92 10.40 21.80
N ARG A 176 -16.21 10.98 22.79
CA ARG A 176 -16.72 11.17 24.17
C ARG A 176 -17.27 12.57 24.44
N ARG A 177 -17.25 13.46 23.47
CA ARG A 177 -17.70 14.86 23.59
C ARG A 177 -18.98 15.17 22.79
N GLY A 178 -19.64 14.14 22.25
CA GLY A 178 -20.92 14.25 21.57
C GLY A 178 -22.05 13.50 22.28
#